data_704ddc3aa4cff3f7bdee4e0a48151ff7
#
_entry.id   704ddc3aa4cff3f7bdee4e0a48151ff7
#
_cell.length_a   1.000
_cell.length_b   1.000
_cell.length_c   1.000
_cell.angle_alpha   90.00
_cell.angle_beta   90.00
_cell.angle_gamma   90.00
#
_symmetry.space_group_name_H-M   'P 1'
#
loop_
_entity.id
_entity.type
_entity.pdbx_description
1 polymer ?
#
loop_
_entity_poly.entity_id
_entity_poly.type
_entity_poly.pdbx_seq_one_letter_code
_entity_poly.pdbx_strand_id
1 'polypeptide(L)'
;MSKTGIIYGINGPVIYLKGNTGFKMSEMVYVGQENLVGEVISLKKDTTTVQVFEETSGLKPGETVTASGDAISVTLGPGILDNIFDGIQRPLSVIAEQSGKYISRGMQVSSLDTEKLWDVHMTITEGMEVYGGTIIAEVPETASIVHKSMVPPNLHGTIKSVVSDGKYNITQTLAVLTLEDGTEYPLKLAQKWPIRIPRPTSKRYPASKPLVTGQRILDTLFPIAKGGTAAVPGGFGTGKTMTQHQIAKWSDADIIIYIGCGERGNEMTQVLEDFSKLHDPKTGNALMARTSLIANTSNMPVAAREASIYTGITMAEYYRDMGYDVAIMADSTSRWAEALRELSGRLEEMPAEEGFPAYLASRLSAFYERAGMMQNLNGTEGSVSIIGAVSPQGGDFSEPVTQNTKRFVRCFWGLDKSLAYARHFPAIHWLTSYSEYLGDLSYWYSEHVSPKFVDYRNRIMAILNSESSLMEIVKLIGSDVLPDDQKLTLEIARVVRLGFLQQNAFHPDDTCVSLEKQFKMMEIILYLYKKCRALINMGMPVSVLKQENIFEKIISIKYDVPNDRLDMMADYKEAVDDFYNTVMEKNA
;
A
#
# COMPACT_ATOMS: atom_id res chain seq x y z
N MET A 1 -40.08 15.80 0.46
CA MET A 1 -39.49 17.12 0.74
C MET A 1 -38.02 16.89 1.05
N SER A 2 -37.10 17.57 0.36
CA SER A 2 -35.67 17.52 0.71
C SER A 2 -35.46 18.11 2.10
N LYS A 3 -34.72 17.41 2.95
CA LYS A 3 -34.38 17.90 4.28
C LYS A 3 -33.39 19.05 4.14
N THR A 4 -33.61 20.14 4.85
CA THR A 4 -32.77 21.33 4.78
C THR A 4 -32.41 21.82 6.18
N GLY A 5 -31.22 22.40 6.31
CA GLY A 5 -30.73 23.06 7.52
C GLY A 5 -30.22 24.45 7.19
N ILE A 6 -30.07 25.30 8.20
CA ILE A 6 -29.56 26.66 8.06
C ILE A 6 -28.25 26.79 8.85
N ILE A 7 -27.22 27.31 8.19
CA ILE A 7 -25.91 27.59 8.79
C ILE A 7 -26.08 28.68 9.84
N TYR A 8 -25.64 28.43 11.08
CA TYR A 8 -25.55 29.49 12.08
C TYR A 8 -24.10 29.78 12.51
N GLY A 9 -23.18 28.86 12.27
CA GLY A 9 -21.76 29.03 12.61
C GLY A 9 -20.85 28.30 11.65
N ILE A 10 -19.65 28.85 11.45
CA ILE A 10 -18.62 28.31 10.55
C ILE A 10 -17.28 28.39 11.30
N ASN A 11 -16.56 27.26 11.37
CA ASN A 11 -15.22 27.16 11.95
C ASN A 11 -14.29 26.38 11.01
N GLY A 12 -13.68 27.07 10.06
CA GLY A 12 -12.90 26.44 9.01
C GLY A 12 -13.74 25.43 8.21
N PRO A 13 -13.31 24.17 8.06
CA PRO A 13 -14.04 23.15 7.31
C PRO A 13 -15.30 22.63 8.04
N VAL A 14 -15.55 23.07 9.27
CA VAL A 14 -16.68 22.62 10.09
C VAL A 14 -17.77 23.70 10.12
N ILE A 15 -18.98 23.30 9.80
CA ILE A 15 -20.18 24.17 9.87
C ILE A 15 -21.19 23.62 10.89
N TYR A 16 -21.91 24.51 11.51
CA TYR A 16 -22.94 24.21 12.49
C TYR A 16 -24.30 24.64 11.98
N LEU A 17 -25.27 23.71 12.01
CA LEU A 17 -26.65 23.93 11.66
C LEU A 17 -27.50 23.97 12.92
N LYS A 18 -28.44 24.88 13.00
CA LYS A 18 -29.31 25.03 14.15
C LYS A 18 -30.49 24.05 14.10
N GLY A 19 -30.72 23.37 15.21
CA GLY A 19 -31.85 22.49 15.39
C GLY A 19 -31.69 21.09 14.82
N ASN A 20 -32.76 20.30 14.98
CA ASN A 20 -32.85 18.95 14.37
C ASN A 20 -33.25 19.09 12.90
N THR A 21 -32.30 18.92 12.00
CA THR A 21 -32.49 19.01 10.55
C THR A 21 -33.12 17.76 9.94
N GLY A 22 -33.23 16.66 10.72
CA GLY A 22 -33.65 15.35 10.24
C GLY A 22 -32.64 14.63 9.37
N PHE A 23 -31.39 15.14 9.27
CA PHE A 23 -30.28 14.46 8.58
C PHE A 23 -29.89 13.18 9.31
N LYS A 24 -29.18 12.29 8.61
CA LYS A 24 -28.60 11.06 9.16
C LYS A 24 -27.09 11.26 9.41
N MET A 25 -26.55 10.46 10.33
CA MET A 25 -25.09 10.37 10.49
C MET A 25 -24.43 9.92 9.19
N SER A 26 -23.30 10.52 8.85
CA SER A 26 -22.54 10.28 7.62
C SER A 26 -23.32 10.56 6.32
N GLU A 27 -24.45 11.27 6.40
CA GLU A 27 -25.19 11.69 5.22
C GLU A 27 -24.41 12.78 4.46
N MET A 28 -24.29 12.61 3.15
CA MET A 28 -23.73 13.63 2.27
C MET A 28 -24.72 14.79 2.14
N VAL A 29 -24.22 16.01 2.18
CA VAL A 29 -25.01 17.24 2.08
C VAL A 29 -24.36 18.22 1.11
N TYR A 30 -25.19 19.08 0.56
CA TYR A 30 -24.77 20.22 -0.27
C TYR A 30 -24.90 21.50 0.52
N VAL A 31 -23.79 22.26 0.62
CA VAL A 31 -23.64 23.40 1.54
C VAL A 31 -23.62 24.70 0.74
N GLY A 32 -24.50 25.63 1.15
CA GLY A 32 -24.55 26.98 0.60
C GLY A 32 -25.07 27.07 -0.84
N GLN A 33 -24.96 28.26 -1.41
CA GLN A 33 -25.40 28.54 -2.78
C GLN A 33 -24.52 27.84 -3.83
N GLU A 34 -23.25 27.59 -3.52
CA GLU A 34 -22.29 26.93 -4.39
C GLU A 34 -22.39 25.39 -4.35
N ASN A 35 -23.25 24.82 -3.50
CA ASN A 35 -23.45 23.39 -3.33
C ASN A 35 -22.15 22.63 -2.97
N LEU A 36 -21.37 23.18 -2.04
CA LEU A 36 -20.15 22.51 -1.59
C LEU A 36 -20.46 21.16 -0.96
N VAL A 37 -19.66 20.15 -1.26
CA VAL A 37 -19.88 18.79 -0.72
C VAL A 37 -19.48 18.75 0.75
N GLY A 38 -20.36 18.21 1.59
CA GLY A 38 -20.13 18.01 3.01
C GLY A 38 -20.69 16.68 3.52
N GLU A 39 -20.33 16.33 4.75
CA GLU A 39 -20.75 15.12 5.46
C GLU A 39 -21.22 15.48 6.87
N VAL A 40 -22.32 14.91 7.30
CA VAL A 40 -22.81 15.06 8.67
C VAL A 40 -21.97 14.21 9.61
N ILE A 41 -21.23 14.87 10.52
CA ILE A 41 -20.28 14.20 11.43
C ILE A 41 -20.75 14.16 12.89
N SER A 42 -21.75 14.95 13.26
CA SER A 42 -22.34 14.91 14.59
C SER A 42 -23.80 15.40 14.58
N LEU A 43 -24.63 14.70 15.32
CA LEU A 43 -26.03 15.05 15.53
C LEU A 43 -26.29 15.19 17.04
N LYS A 44 -26.60 16.41 17.48
CA LYS A 44 -27.04 16.72 18.83
C LYS A 44 -28.49 17.24 18.80
N LYS A 45 -29.13 17.31 19.95
CA LYS A 45 -30.52 17.74 20.05
C LYS A 45 -30.81 19.09 19.36
N ASP A 46 -29.91 20.04 19.53
CA ASP A 46 -30.08 21.42 19.07
C ASP A 46 -29.06 21.85 18.01
N THR A 47 -28.19 20.92 17.57
CA THR A 47 -27.12 21.25 16.63
C THR A 47 -26.80 20.04 15.75
N THR A 48 -26.69 20.27 14.45
CA THR A 48 -26.11 19.34 13.48
C THR A 48 -24.76 19.89 13.04
N THR A 49 -23.72 19.09 13.10
CA THR A 49 -22.36 19.48 12.66
C THR A 49 -22.03 18.78 11.34
N VAL A 50 -21.52 19.56 10.39
CA VAL A 50 -21.13 19.09 9.07
C VAL A 50 -19.68 19.44 8.82
N GLN A 51 -18.89 18.51 8.29
CA GLN A 51 -17.58 18.80 7.72
C GLN A 51 -17.73 19.01 6.21
N VAL A 52 -17.05 20.03 5.67
CA VAL A 52 -17.08 20.38 4.25
C VAL A 52 -15.77 19.95 3.61
N PHE A 53 -15.86 19.26 2.49
CA PHE A 53 -14.69 18.73 1.76
C PHE A 53 -14.02 19.74 0.84
N GLU A 54 -14.57 20.94 0.77
CA GLU A 54 -14.07 22.03 -0.05
C GLU A 54 -13.77 23.28 0.81
N GLU A 55 -13.14 24.28 0.19
CA GLU A 55 -12.82 25.55 0.86
C GLU A 55 -14.12 26.29 1.25
N THR A 56 -14.24 26.63 2.52
CA THR A 56 -15.44 27.28 3.09
C THR A 56 -15.39 28.80 3.09
N SER A 57 -14.28 29.39 2.62
CA SER A 57 -14.17 30.86 2.53
C SER A 57 -15.29 31.42 1.64
N GLY A 58 -16.03 32.41 2.16
CA GLY A 58 -17.18 33.00 1.46
C GLY A 58 -18.56 32.47 1.86
N LEU A 59 -18.64 31.29 2.54
CA LEU A 59 -19.90 30.87 3.16
C LEU A 59 -20.33 31.84 4.26
N LYS A 60 -21.63 32.01 4.42
CA LYS A 60 -22.21 32.92 5.41
C LYS A 60 -23.25 32.21 6.29
N PRO A 61 -23.38 32.61 7.57
CA PRO A 61 -24.53 32.24 8.36
C PRO A 61 -25.84 32.67 7.65
N GLY A 62 -26.85 31.81 7.70
CA GLY A 62 -28.12 32.00 7.01
C GLY A 62 -28.23 31.28 5.67
N GLU A 63 -27.14 30.75 5.11
CA GLU A 63 -27.19 29.91 3.93
C GLU A 63 -27.77 28.53 4.23
N THR A 64 -28.35 27.90 3.21
CA THR A 64 -29.03 26.63 3.31
C THR A 64 -28.10 25.45 3.07
N VAL A 65 -28.30 24.38 3.82
CA VAL A 65 -27.68 23.05 3.59
C VAL A 65 -28.76 22.06 3.22
N THR A 66 -28.57 21.29 2.16
CA THR A 66 -29.56 20.35 1.62
C THR A 66 -29.02 18.92 1.71
N ALA A 67 -29.86 17.99 2.18
CA ALA A 67 -29.53 16.58 2.21
C ALA A 67 -29.48 15.97 0.81
N SER A 68 -28.50 15.09 0.56
CA SER A 68 -28.46 14.28 -0.66
C SER A 68 -29.38 13.04 -0.56
N GLY A 69 -29.66 12.57 0.67
CA GLY A 69 -30.36 11.33 0.95
C GLY A 69 -29.43 10.12 1.13
N ASP A 70 -28.21 10.19 0.66
CA ASP A 70 -27.23 9.10 0.67
C ASP A 70 -25.99 9.46 1.52
N ALA A 71 -25.28 8.44 2.00
CA ALA A 71 -23.98 8.62 2.63
C ALA A 71 -22.92 9.03 1.60
N ILE A 72 -21.82 9.65 2.08
CA ILE A 72 -20.66 9.91 1.20
C ILE A 72 -20.16 8.60 0.59
N SER A 73 -20.16 8.52 -0.72
CA SER A 73 -19.95 7.27 -1.46
C SER A 73 -18.99 7.49 -2.63
N VAL A 74 -18.32 6.42 -3.02
CA VAL A 74 -17.57 6.35 -4.28
C VAL A 74 -18.38 5.63 -5.34
N THR A 75 -18.15 6.02 -6.60
CA THR A 75 -18.68 5.32 -7.76
C THR A 75 -17.70 4.25 -8.19
N LEU A 76 -18.11 3.00 -8.13
CA LEU A 76 -17.32 1.81 -8.43
C LEU A 76 -17.76 1.25 -9.77
N GLY A 77 -16.88 1.31 -10.75
CA GLY A 77 -17.14 0.89 -12.13
C GLY A 77 -15.87 0.95 -12.99
N PRO A 78 -15.94 0.59 -14.28
CA PRO A 78 -14.80 0.68 -15.16
C PRO A 78 -14.40 2.15 -15.39
N GLY A 79 -13.08 2.42 -15.42
CA GLY A 79 -12.51 3.76 -15.53
C GLY A 79 -11.90 4.29 -14.23
N ILE A 80 -11.82 3.47 -13.20
CA ILE A 80 -11.06 3.77 -11.97
C ILE A 80 -9.56 3.66 -12.23
N LEU A 81 -9.13 2.61 -12.94
CA LEU A 81 -7.73 2.43 -13.31
C LEU A 81 -7.31 3.43 -14.41
N ASP A 82 -6.01 3.68 -14.47
CA ASP A 82 -5.41 4.68 -15.38
C ASP A 82 -5.95 6.09 -15.15
N ASN A 83 -6.39 6.39 -13.92
CA ASN A 83 -7.00 7.66 -13.58
C ASN A 83 -6.44 8.23 -12.27
N ILE A 84 -6.65 9.53 -12.07
CA ILE A 84 -6.19 10.29 -10.91
C ILE A 84 -7.35 11.05 -10.32
N PHE A 85 -7.61 10.80 -9.05
CA PHE A 85 -8.71 11.39 -8.30
C PHE A 85 -8.23 12.27 -7.16
N ASP A 86 -9.08 13.19 -6.74
CA ASP A 86 -8.92 13.84 -5.45
C ASP A 86 -9.46 12.97 -4.29
N GLY A 87 -9.45 13.49 -3.07
CA GLY A 87 -9.86 12.75 -1.87
C GLY A 87 -11.32 12.30 -1.84
N ILE A 88 -12.19 12.87 -2.66
CA ILE A 88 -13.62 12.51 -2.77
C ILE A 88 -13.99 11.96 -4.16
N GLN A 89 -13.01 11.40 -4.85
CA GLN A 89 -13.17 10.76 -6.18
C GLN A 89 -13.58 11.72 -7.31
N ARG A 90 -13.13 12.98 -7.31
CA ARG A 90 -13.27 13.81 -8.50
C ARG A 90 -12.04 13.63 -9.39
N PRO A 91 -12.19 13.33 -10.71
CA PRO A 91 -11.06 13.16 -11.62
C PRO A 91 -10.32 14.48 -11.82
N LEU A 92 -9.02 14.51 -11.50
CA LEU A 92 -8.22 15.74 -11.59
C LEU A 92 -8.00 16.22 -13.01
N SER A 93 -7.95 15.33 -14.00
CA SER A 93 -7.88 15.69 -15.42
C SER A 93 -9.09 16.50 -15.87
N VAL A 94 -10.29 16.05 -15.52
CA VAL A 94 -11.55 16.74 -15.87
C VAL A 94 -11.66 18.09 -15.15
N ILE A 95 -11.24 18.16 -13.88
CA ILE A 95 -11.17 19.42 -13.14
C ILE A 95 -10.21 20.40 -13.83
N ALA A 96 -9.05 19.94 -14.25
CA ALA A 96 -8.06 20.78 -14.94
C ALA A 96 -8.56 21.31 -16.30
N GLU A 97 -9.31 20.50 -17.04
CA GLU A 97 -9.93 20.91 -18.30
C GLU A 97 -11.01 22.00 -18.12
N GLN A 98 -11.81 21.88 -17.05
CA GLN A 98 -12.94 22.80 -16.80
C GLN A 98 -12.54 24.09 -16.07
N SER A 99 -11.59 24.02 -15.13
CA SER A 99 -11.22 25.16 -14.27
C SER A 99 -9.76 25.61 -14.40
N GLY A 100 -8.97 24.97 -15.25
CA GLY A 100 -7.55 25.28 -15.44
C GLY A 100 -6.68 24.85 -14.25
N LYS A 101 -5.78 25.73 -13.82
CA LYS A 101 -4.76 25.41 -12.79
C LYS A 101 -5.30 25.38 -11.35
N TYR A 102 -6.51 25.85 -11.11
CA TYR A 102 -7.10 25.94 -9.78
C TYR A 102 -8.41 25.17 -9.72
N ILE A 103 -8.62 24.46 -8.60
CA ILE A 103 -9.89 23.76 -8.35
C ILE A 103 -10.94 24.81 -7.96
N SER A 104 -11.95 24.99 -8.77
CA SER A 104 -13.08 25.89 -8.46
C SER A 104 -13.99 25.23 -7.44
N ARG A 105 -14.52 26.04 -6.49
CA ARG A 105 -15.45 25.58 -5.46
C ARG A 105 -16.80 25.18 -6.07
N GLY A 106 -17.45 24.19 -5.45
CA GLY A 106 -18.78 23.75 -5.87
C GLY A 106 -18.82 23.05 -7.23
N MET A 107 -17.66 22.70 -7.79
CA MET A 107 -17.60 22.03 -9.06
C MET A 107 -18.19 20.62 -8.98
N GLN A 108 -19.27 20.38 -9.67
CA GLN A 108 -19.93 19.09 -9.81
C GLN A 108 -19.34 18.35 -11.02
N VAL A 109 -18.50 17.38 -10.75
CA VAL A 109 -17.85 16.54 -11.76
C VAL A 109 -18.24 15.09 -11.53
N SER A 110 -18.59 14.36 -12.59
CA SER A 110 -18.83 12.93 -12.49
C SER A 110 -17.53 12.22 -12.09
N SER A 111 -17.62 11.32 -11.13
CA SER A 111 -16.45 10.56 -10.65
C SER A 111 -15.84 9.66 -11.72
N LEU A 112 -16.66 9.16 -12.64
CA LEU A 112 -16.23 8.37 -13.80
C LEU A 112 -16.82 8.95 -15.08
N ASP A 113 -16.18 8.68 -16.20
CA ASP A 113 -16.65 9.12 -17.52
C ASP A 113 -17.98 8.43 -17.87
N THR A 114 -19.04 9.23 -17.98
CA THR A 114 -20.40 8.77 -18.29
C THR A 114 -20.68 8.59 -19.78
N GLU A 115 -19.83 9.13 -20.63
CA GLU A 115 -19.99 9.08 -22.09
C GLU A 115 -19.20 7.95 -22.74
N LYS A 116 -18.11 7.51 -22.09
CA LYS A 116 -17.24 6.44 -22.59
C LYS A 116 -18.03 5.14 -22.78
N LEU A 117 -17.94 4.59 -23.97
CA LEU A 117 -18.53 3.28 -24.30
C LEU A 117 -17.51 2.18 -24.05
N TRP A 118 -17.94 1.18 -23.31
CA TRP A 118 -17.16 0.00 -22.95
C TRP A 118 -17.66 -1.22 -23.73
N ASP A 119 -16.75 -2.07 -24.19
CA ASP A 119 -17.11 -3.37 -24.77
C ASP A 119 -17.53 -4.32 -23.65
N VAL A 120 -18.82 -4.60 -23.57
CA VAL A 120 -19.42 -5.37 -22.46
C VAL A 120 -19.76 -6.77 -22.94
N HIS A 121 -19.25 -7.76 -22.23
CA HIS A 121 -19.62 -9.16 -22.37
C HIS A 121 -20.48 -9.59 -21.15
N MET A 122 -21.73 -9.97 -21.43
CA MET A 122 -22.67 -10.36 -20.38
C MET A 122 -22.42 -11.79 -19.92
N THR A 123 -22.40 -12.03 -18.60
CA THR A 123 -22.14 -13.35 -18.00
C THR A 123 -23.41 -13.96 -17.40
N ILE A 124 -24.53 -13.25 -17.39
CA ILE A 124 -25.83 -13.68 -16.85
C ILE A 124 -26.87 -13.82 -17.94
N THR A 125 -27.92 -14.57 -17.64
CA THR A 125 -29.06 -14.80 -18.54
C THR A 125 -30.38 -14.49 -17.85
N GLU A 126 -31.42 -14.25 -18.63
CA GLU A 126 -32.79 -14.06 -18.13
C GLU A 126 -33.24 -15.31 -17.35
N GLY A 127 -33.92 -15.09 -16.23
CA GLY A 127 -34.38 -16.15 -15.32
C GLY A 127 -33.32 -16.68 -14.35
N MET A 128 -32.06 -16.22 -14.45
CA MET A 128 -31.00 -16.62 -13.52
C MET A 128 -31.23 -16.01 -12.15
N GLU A 129 -31.08 -16.82 -11.10
CA GLU A 129 -31.05 -16.34 -9.71
C GLU A 129 -29.64 -15.84 -9.41
N VAL A 130 -29.53 -14.60 -8.86
CA VAL A 130 -28.27 -13.95 -8.56
C VAL A 130 -28.26 -13.38 -7.15
N TYR A 131 -27.07 -13.33 -6.58
CA TYR A 131 -26.81 -12.84 -5.21
C TYR A 131 -25.80 -11.72 -5.26
N GLY A 132 -25.69 -10.97 -4.18
CA GLY A 132 -24.67 -9.93 -4.03
C GLY A 132 -23.27 -10.46 -4.37
N GLY A 133 -22.56 -9.74 -5.21
CA GLY A 133 -21.25 -10.13 -5.71
C GLY A 133 -21.25 -11.00 -6.97
N THR A 134 -22.40 -11.55 -7.42
CA THR A 134 -22.46 -12.28 -8.70
C THR A 134 -21.97 -11.38 -9.83
N ILE A 135 -21.02 -11.88 -10.63
CA ILE A 135 -20.49 -11.16 -11.80
C ILE A 135 -21.57 -11.14 -12.89
N ILE A 136 -21.91 -9.96 -13.35
CA ILE A 136 -22.96 -9.74 -14.36
C ILE A 136 -22.39 -9.45 -15.75
N ALA A 137 -21.20 -8.87 -15.80
CA ALA A 137 -20.56 -8.50 -17.06
C ALA A 137 -19.04 -8.40 -16.86
N GLU A 138 -18.32 -8.69 -17.93
CA GLU A 138 -16.88 -8.48 -18.05
C GLU A 138 -16.59 -7.38 -19.07
N VAL A 139 -15.61 -6.52 -18.75
CA VAL A 139 -15.23 -5.35 -19.55
C VAL A 139 -13.72 -5.23 -19.57
N PRO A 140 -13.05 -5.18 -20.73
CA PRO A 140 -11.65 -4.81 -20.82
C PRO A 140 -11.47 -3.35 -20.35
N GLU A 141 -11.08 -3.14 -19.10
CA GLU A 141 -10.91 -1.80 -18.54
C GLU A 141 -9.63 -1.16 -19.03
N THR A 142 -8.53 -1.93 -18.97
CA THR A 142 -7.21 -1.53 -19.47
C THR A 142 -6.60 -2.68 -20.27
N ALA A 143 -5.42 -2.47 -20.84
CA ALA A 143 -4.68 -3.53 -21.54
C ALA A 143 -4.31 -4.73 -20.65
N SER A 144 -4.29 -4.55 -19.33
CA SER A 144 -3.85 -5.56 -18.36
C SER A 144 -4.98 -6.12 -17.49
N ILE A 145 -6.07 -5.39 -17.33
CA ILE A 145 -7.12 -5.68 -16.35
C ILE A 145 -8.49 -5.78 -16.99
N VAL A 146 -9.18 -6.87 -16.68
CA VAL A 146 -10.59 -7.09 -17.02
C VAL A 146 -11.44 -6.71 -15.81
N HIS A 147 -12.25 -5.68 -15.97
CA HIS A 147 -13.21 -5.26 -14.96
C HIS A 147 -14.42 -6.21 -14.95
N LYS A 148 -14.83 -6.63 -13.76
CA LYS A 148 -15.97 -7.51 -13.55
C LYS A 148 -17.06 -6.76 -12.80
N SER A 149 -18.09 -6.33 -13.50
CA SER A 149 -19.25 -5.68 -12.86
C SER A 149 -20.07 -6.71 -12.09
N MET A 150 -20.53 -6.34 -10.90
CA MET A 150 -21.14 -7.26 -9.96
C MET A 150 -22.48 -6.74 -9.46
N VAL A 151 -23.36 -7.65 -9.06
CA VAL A 151 -24.56 -7.33 -8.29
C VAL A 151 -24.12 -6.64 -6.98
N PRO A 152 -24.72 -5.50 -6.60
CA PRO A 152 -24.45 -4.87 -5.32
C PRO A 152 -24.59 -5.85 -4.14
N PRO A 153 -23.72 -5.81 -3.12
CA PRO A 153 -23.61 -6.84 -2.09
C PRO A 153 -24.89 -7.18 -1.33
N ASN A 154 -25.78 -6.21 -1.18
CA ASN A 154 -27.00 -6.34 -0.37
C ASN A 154 -28.23 -6.75 -1.17
N LEU A 155 -28.07 -7.07 -2.45
CA LEU A 155 -29.16 -7.40 -3.35
C LEU A 155 -29.14 -8.89 -3.70
N HIS A 156 -30.32 -9.47 -3.82
CA HIS A 156 -30.49 -10.80 -4.38
C HIS A 156 -31.87 -10.91 -5.05
N GLY A 157 -32.01 -11.78 -6.04
CA GLY A 157 -33.25 -11.97 -6.76
C GLY A 157 -33.05 -12.67 -8.10
N THR A 158 -34.03 -12.53 -8.98
CA THR A 158 -34.04 -13.19 -10.30
C THR A 158 -33.89 -12.14 -11.41
N ILE A 159 -33.06 -12.44 -12.41
CA ILE A 159 -32.88 -11.57 -13.57
C ILE A 159 -34.14 -11.59 -14.43
N LYS A 160 -34.77 -10.44 -14.57
CA LYS A 160 -35.98 -10.26 -15.40
C LYS A 160 -35.67 -10.06 -16.88
N SER A 161 -34.63 -9.29 -17.17
CA SER A 161 -34.19 -9.01 -18.52
C SER A 161 -32.70 -8.69 -18.56
N VAL A 162 -32.05 -8.96 -19.68
CA VAL A 162 -30.63 -8.76 -19.90
C VAL A 162 -30.44 -8.21 -21.33
N VAL A 163 -29.50 -7.27 -21.50
CA VAL A 163 -29.07 -6.80 -22.82
C VAL A 163 -28.11 -7.78 -23.47
N SER A 164 -28.00 -7.73 -24.80
CA SER A 164 -26.96 -8.49 -25.52
C SER A 164 -25.58 -7.87 -25.33
N ASP A 165 -24.53 -8.66 -25.61
CA ASP A 165 -23.16 -8.14 -25.70
C ASP A 165 -23.10 -6.93 -26.65
N GLY A 166 -22.33 -5.91 -26.27
CA GLY A 166 -22.26 -4.69 -27.04
C GLY A 166 -21.53 -3.56 -26.32
N LYS A 167 -21.68 -2.36 -26.87
CA LYS A 167 -21.05 -1.16 -26.31
C LYS A 167 -22.03 -0.38 -25.44
N TYR A 168 -21.69 -0.22 -24.18
CA TYR A 168 -22.51 0.47 -23.18
C TYR A 168 -21.67 1.40 -22.34
N ASN A 169 -22.27 2.49 -21.88
CA ASN A 169 -21.65 3.37 -20.88
C ASN A 169 -22.08 2.93 -19.46
N ILE A 170 -21.48 3.56 -18.45
CA ILE A 170 -21.69 3.19 -17.04
C ILE A 170 -23.08 3.56 -16.51
N THR A 171 -23.85 4.38 -17.20
CA THR A 171 -25.18 4.84 -16.76
C THR A 171 -26.32 3.99 -17.31
N GLN A 172 -26.08 3.26 -18.39
CA GLN A 172 -27.08 2.42 -19.05
C GLN A 172 -27.41 1.18 -18.21
N THR A 173 -28.68 0.79 -18.21
CA THR A 173 -29.14 -0.43 -17.56
C THR A 173 -28.79 -1.64 -18.40
N LEU A 174 -28.02 -2.58 -17.85
CA LEU A 174 -27.60 -3.81 -18.52
C LEU A 174 -28.54 -4.98 -18.24
N ALA A 175 -29.12 -5.01 -17.05
CA ALA A 175 -30.08 -6.02 -16.66
C ALA A 175 -31.05 -5.44 -15.64
N VAL A 176 -32.20 -6.06 -15.51
CA VAL A 176 -33.19 -5.73 -14.47
C VAL A 176 -33.30 -6.91 -13.52
N LEU A 177 -33.06 -6.65 -12.25
CA LEU A 177 -33.17 -7.61 -11.14
C LEU A 177 -34.54 -7.46 -10.47
N THR A 178 -35.30 -8.53 -10.38
CA THR A 178 -36.52 -8.57 -9.55
C THR A 178 -36.15 -9.09 -8.18
N LEU A 179 -36.32 -8.24 -7.15
CA LEU A 179 -36.05 -8.57 -5.75
C LEU A 179 -37.15 -9.45 -5.18
N GLU A 180 -36.96 -10.04 -4.00
CA GLU A 180 -37.94 -10.89 -3.30
C GLU A 180 -39.28 -10.20 -3.01
N ASP A 181 -39.25 -8.90 -2.77
CA ASP A 181 -40.44 -8.07 -2.55
C ASP A 181 -41.17 -7.66 -3.83
N GLY A 182 -40.68 -8.12 -4.99
CA GLY A 182 -41.23 -7.80 -6.30
C GLY A 182 -40.75 -6.46 -6.84
N THR A 183 -39.88 -5.72 -6.14
CA THR A 183 -39.28 -4.46 -6.62
C THR A 183 -38.26 -4.74 -7.72
N GLU A 184 -38.25 -3.90 -8.74
CA GLU A 184 -37.27 -3.99 -9.82
C GLU A 184 -36.08 -3.08 -9.56
N TYR A 185 -34.87 -3.61 -9.72
CA TYR A 185 -33.62 -2.88 -9.56
C TYR A 185 -32.80 -2.90 -10.86
N PRO A 186 -32.43 -1.73 -11.41
CA PRO A 186 -31.62 -1.67 -12.63
C PRO A 186 -30.14 -1.94 -12.29
N LEU A 187 -29.57 -2.99 -12.86
CA LEU A 187 -28.14 -3.30 -12.78
C LEU A 187 -27.39 -2.56 -13.89
N LYS A 188 -26.28 -1.92 -13.52
CA LYS A 188 -25.43 -1.10 -14.38
C LYS A 188 -23.98 -1.53 -14.26
N LEU A 189 -23.10 -1.02 -15.12
CA LEU A 189 -21.64 -1.21 -15.01
C LEU A 189 -21.07 -0.61 -13.72
N ALA A 190 -21.64 0.48 -13.23
CA ALA A 190 -21.20 1.16 -12.02
C ALA A 190 -22.21 1.04 -10.89
N GLN A 191 -21.70 1.00 -9.67
CA GLN A 191 -22.47 1.02 -8.43
C GLN A 191 -21.87 2.02 -7.44
N LYS A 192 -22.67 2.55 -6.50
CA LYS A 192 -22.19 3.42 -5.43
C LYS A 192 -21.97 2.60 -4.15
N TRP A 193 -20.92 2.93 -3.40
CA TRP A 193 -20.67 2.32 -2.10
C TRP A 193 -20.17 3.37 -1.09
N PRO A 194 -20.73 3.38 0.15
CA PRO A 194 -20.30 4.31 1.20
C PRO A 194 -18.84 4.06 1.61
N ILE A 195 -18.02 5.09 1.63
CA ILE A 195 -16.58 4.95 1.89
C ILE A 195 -16.26 4.49 3.32
N ARG A 196 -17.13 4.81 4.27
CA ARG A 196 -16.97 4.47 5.70
C ARG A 196 -17.30 3.02 6.02
N ILE A 197 -17.97 2.30 5.11
CA ILE A 197 -18.44 0.94 5.32
C ILE A 197 -17.57 -0.03 4.54
N PRO A 198 -16.87 -0.99 5.20
CA PRO A 198 -16.14 -2.04 4.51
C PRO A 198 -17.06 -2.85 3.59
N ARG A 199 -16.55 -3.28 2.44
CA ARG A 199 -17.32 -4.16 1.55
C ARG A 199 -17.37 -5.58 2.14
N PRO A 200 -18.56 -6.21 2.18
CA PRO A 200 -18.74 -7.51 2.80
C PRO A 200 -18.02 -8.63 2.01
N THR A 201 -17.59 -9.64 2.74
CA THR A 201 -16.95 -10.85 2.21
C THR A 201 -17.55 -12.08 2.87
N SER A 202 -17.45 -13.25 2.22
CA SER A 202 -17.96 -14.49 2.78
C SER A 202 -17.08 -15.01 3.92
N LYS A 203 -15.75 -14.95 3.76
CA LYS A 203 -14.80 -15.46 4.73
C LYS A 203 -13.45 -14.75 4.65
N ARG A 204 -12.80 -14.59 5.79
CA ARG A 204 -11.40 -14.14 5.86
C ARG A 204 -10.48 -15.36 5.98
N TYR A 205 -9.48 -15.43 5.13
CA TYR A 205 -8.47 -16.48 5.19
C TYR A 205 -7.26 -16.05 6.01
N PRO A 206 -6.53 -16.99 6.62
CA PRO A 206 -5.21 -16.71 7.18
C PRO A 206 -4.23 -16.32 6.06
N ALA A 207 -3.22 -15.54 6.42
CA ALA A 207 -2.13 -15.20 5.53
C ALA A 207 -1.32 -16.47 5.18
N SER A 208 -1.25 -16.83 3.90
CA SER A 208 -0.61 -18.08 3.46
C SER A 208 0.30 -17.92 2.25
N LYS A 209 0.25 -16.78 1.56
CA LYS A 209 1.04 -16.47 0.37
C LYS A 209 1.78 -15.15 0.58
N PRO A 210 3.09 -15.06 0.27
CA PRO A 210 3.81 -13.79 0.34
C PRO A 210 3.37 -12.84 -0.77
N LEU A 211 3.39 -11.54 -0.49
CA LEU A 211 3.43 -10.51 -1.51
C LEU A 211 4.91 -10.32 -1.88
N VAL A 212 5.32 -10.86 -3.01
CA VAL A 212 6.71 -10.79 -3.46
C VAL A 212 6.99 -9.40 -4.01
N THR A 213 8.01 -8.75 -3.48
CA THR A 213 8.33 -7.35 -3.80
C THR A 213 9.54 -7.20 -4.72
N GLY A 214 10.35 -8.25 -4.87
CA GLY A 214 11.63 -8.19 -5.56
C GLY A 214 12.73 -7.48 -4.77
N GLN A 215 12.43 -7.02 -3.56
CA GLN A 215 13.39 -6.39 -2.64
C GLN A 215 13.91 -7.43 -1.66
N ARG A 216 15.24 -7.73 -1.71
CA ARG A 216 15.85 -8.81 -0.92
C ARG A 216 15.58 -8.69 0.56
N ILE A 217 15.75 -7.50 1.13
CA ILE A 217 15.55 -7.28 2.56
C ILE A 217 14.10 -7.53 2.98
N LEU A 218 13.14 -7.19 2.13
CA LEU A 218 11.72 -7.40 2.41
C LEU A 218 11.35 -8.87 2.25
N ASP A 219 11.60 -9.43 1.06
CA ASP A 219 11.14 -10.78 0.74
C ASP A 219 11.78 -11.88 1.60
N THR A 220 13.02 -11.65 2.10
CA THR A 220 13.73 -12.64 2.91
C THR A 220 13.65 -12.35 4.40
N LEU A 221 14.01 -11.13 4.85
CA LEU A 221 14.11 -10.84 6.27
C LEU A 221 12.77 -10.43 6.89
N PHE A 222 11.98 -9.65 6.17
CA PHE A 222 10.75 -9.04 6.69
C PHE A 222 9.57 -9.18 5.73
N PRO A 223 9.20 -10.41 5.32
CA PRO A 223 8.17 -10.62 4.31
C PRO A 223 6.80 -10.12 4.77
N ILE A 224 6.04 -9.61 3.81
CA ILE A 224 4.62 -9.33 3.95
C ILE A 224 3.81 -10.39 3.22
N ALA A 225 2.66 -10.73 3.75
CA ALA A 225 1.72 -11.63 3.07
C ALA A 225 0.78 -10.86 2.14
N LYS A 226 0.23 -11.51 1.13
CA LYS A 226 -0.95 -11.02 0.41
C LYS A 226 -2.11 -10.87 1.38
N GLY A 227 -2.73 -9.71 1.38
CA GLY A 227 -3.70 -9.33 2.42
C GLY A 227 -3.06 -8.88 3.74
N GLY A 228 -1.75 -8.67 3.77
CA GLY A 228 -1.01 -8.24 4.95
C GLY A 228 -0.99 -6.73 5.16
N THR A 229 -0.45 -6.34 6.31
CA THR A 229 -0.29 -4.94 6.72
C THR A 229 1.16 -4.63 7.04
N ALA A 230 1.67 -3.55 6.48
CA ALA A 230 3.02 -3.08 6.74
C ALA A 230 3.05 -1.57 7.00
N ALA A 231 3.96 -1.14 7.85
CA ALA A 231 4.31 0.27 8.02
C ALA A 231 5.75 0.52 7.56
N VAL A 232 5.94 1.66 6.89
CA VAL A 232 7.25 2.16 6.47
C VAL A 232 7.51 3.48 7.19
N PRO A 233 7.92 3.45 8.47
CA PRO A 233 8.23 4.67 9.20
C PRO A 233 9.64 5.14 8.87
N GLY A 234 9.79 6.45 8.74
CA GLY A 234 11.09 7.05 8.53
C GLY A 234 11.05 8.58 8.51
N GLY A 235 12.13 9.21 8.91
CA GLY A 235 12.28 10.65 8.83
C GLY A 235 12.30 11.16 7.38
N PHE A 236 12.34 12.47 7.21
CA PHE A 236 12.48 13.09 5.89
C PHE A 236 13.78 12.64 5.21
N GLY A 237 13.71 12.35 3.91
CA GLY A 237 14.89 11.97 3.12
C GLY A 237 15.40 10.53 3.31
N THR A 238 14.71 9.68 4.07
CA THR A 238 15.11 8.27 4.28
C THR A 238 14.66 7.32 3.17
N GLY A 239 13.87 7.79 2.20
CA GLY A 239 13.44 7.01 1.05
C GLY A 239 12.10 6.29 1.21
N LYS A 240 11.18 6.78 2.04
CA LYS A 240 9.82 6.21 2.19
C LYS A 240 9.09 6.05 0.86
N THR A 241 8.92 7.16 0.16
CA THR A 241 8.24 7.23 -1.13
C THR A 241 8.92 6.32 -2.16
N MET A 242 10.26 6.35 -2.23
CA MET A 242 11.01 5.47 -3.13
C MET A 242 10.82 3.99 -2.82
N THR A 243 10.75 3.61 -1.53
CA THR A 243 10.47 2.23 -1.13
C THR A 243 9.08 1.81 -1.61
N GLN A 244 8.07 2.65 -1.42
CA GLN A 244 6.71 2.37 -1.90
C GLN A 244 6.63 2.31 -3.42
N HIS A 245 7.34 3.18 -4.14
CA HIS A 245 7.41 3.13 -5.62
C HIS A 245 8.04 1.83 -6.11
N GLN A 246 9.12 1.38 -5.50
CA GLN A 246 9.75 0.10 -5.86
C GLN A 246 8.79 -1.08 -5.63
N ILE A 247 8.06 -1.07 -4.52
CA ILE A 247 7.05 -2.11 -4.25
C ILE A 247 5.90 -2.02 -5.25
N ALA A 248 5.39 -0.83 -5.53
CA ALA A 248 4.31 -0.63 -6.51
C ALA A 248 4.71 -1.12 -7.90
N LYS A 249 5.94 -0.85 -8.32
CA LYS A 249 6.45 -1.26 -9.64
C LYS A 249 6.66 -2.76 -9.75
N TRP A 250 7.29 -3.39 -8.75
CA TRP A 250 7.85 -4.72 -8.87
C TRP A 250 7.06 -5.82 -8.14
N SER A 251 6.15 -5.43 -7.23
CA SER A 251 5.37 -6.44 -6.51
C SER A 251 4.50 -7.29 -7.42
N ASP A 252 4.19 -8.47 -6.97
CA ASP A 252 3.31 -9.40 -7.66
C ASP A 252 1.81 -9.14 -7.44
N ALA A 253 1.45 -7.98 -6.89
CA ALA A 253 0.08 -7.49 -6.85
C ALA A 253 -0.45 -7.26 -8.28
N ASP A 254 -1.74 -7.53 -8.49
CA ASP A 254 -2.39 -7.31 -9.79
C ASP A 254 -2.70 -5.82 -10.00
N ILE A 255 -3.14 -5.15 -8.95
CA ILE A 255 -3.60 -3.77 -8.97
C ILE A 255 -2.94 -2.98 -7.84
N ILE A 256 -2.58 -1.73 -8.13
CA ILE A 256 -2.03 -0.77 -7.17
C ILE A 256 -3.00 0.37 -6.98
N ILE A 257 -3.33 0.68 -5.74
CA ILE A 257 -4.02 1.91 -5.35
C ILE A 257 -3.02 2.77 -4.57
N TYR A 258 -2.59 3.88 -5.16
CA TYR A 258 -1.67 4.79 -4.52
C TYR A 258 -2.42 5.99 -3.94
N ILE A 259 -2.29 6.22 -2.64
CA ILE A 259 -2.98 7.29 -1.92
C ILE A 259 -1.94 8.30 -1.45
N GLY A 260 -1.82 9.43 -2.15
CA GLY A 260 -1.05 10.57 -1.69
C GLY A 260 -1.89 11.41 -0.75
N CYS A 261 -1.72 11.20 0.56
CA CYS A 261 -2.49 11.86 1.60
C CYS A 261 -1.67 12.98 2.25
N GLY A 262 -1.95 14.23 1.89
CA GLY A 262 -1.29 15.40 2.45
C GLY A 262 0.16 15.61 2.02
N GLU A 263 0.61 14.94 0.99
CA GLU A 263 1.95 15.11 0.44
C GLU A 263 2.07 16.41 -0.38
N ARG A 264 3.29 16.81 -0.67
CA ARG A 264 3.55 18.05 -1.42
C ARG A 264 3.15 17.86 -2.88
N GLY A 265 2.61 18.92 -3.49
CA GLY A 265 2.19 18.90 -4.89
C GLY A 265 3.29 18.47 -5.86
N ASN A 266 4.54 18.93 -5.65
CA ASN A 266 5.68 18.54 -6.48
C ASN A 266 6.06 17.05 -6.33
N GLU A 267 5.93 16.47 -5.15
CA GLU A 267 6.16 15.03 -4.92
C GLU A 267 5.08 14.21 -5.64
N MET A 268 3.81 14.63 -5.55
CA MET A 268 2.72 13.98 -6.27
C MET A 268 2.87 14.09 -7.79
N THR A 269 3.32 15.24 -8.31
CA THR A 269 3.60 15.39 -9.74
C THR A 269 4.70 14.43 -10.19
N GLN A 270 5.75 14.26 -9.38
CA GLN A 270 6.83 13.32 -9.68
C GLN A 270 6.32 11.87 -9.69
N VAL A 271 5.48 11.48 -8.70
CA VAL A 271 4.83 10.15 -8.69
C VAL A 271 4.06 9.90 -9.99
N LEU A 272 3.28 10.89 -10.43
CA LEU A 272 2.52 10.83 -11.67
C LEU A 272 3.40 10.65 -12.90
N GLU A 273 4.45 11.47 -13.02
CA GLU A 273 5.38 11.39 -14.13
C GLU A 273 6.12 10.04 -14.15
N ASP A 274 6.55 9.56 -12.98
CA ASP A 274 7.25 8.30 -12.87
C ASP A 274 6.33 7.13 -13.25
N PHE A 275 5.11 7.08 -12.73
CA PHE A 275 4.16 6.00 -13.03
C PHE A 275 3.68 6.01 -14.48
N SER A 276 3.57 7.18 -15.09
CA SER A 276 3.22 7.31 -16.51
C SER A 276 4.34 6.85 -17.45
N LYS A 277 5.61 6.99 -17.03
CA LYS A 277 6.78 6.59 -17.83
C LYS A 277 7.22 5.14 -17.56
N LEU A 278 6.87 4.61 -16.39
CA LEU A 278 7.23 3.26 -16.01
C LEU A 278 6.33 2.22 -16.71
N HIS A 279 6.95 1.11 -17.07
CA HIS A 279 6.25 -0.04 -17.63
C HIS A 279 6.22 -1.17 -16.61
N ASP A 280 5.10 -1.85 -16.56
CA ASP A 280 4.95 -3.06 -15.76
C ASP A 280 5.87 -4.15 -16.34
N PRO A 281 6.83 -4.65 -15.57
CA PRO A 281 7.79 -5.62 -16.07
C PRO A 281 7.15 -6.97 -16.46
N LYS A 282 5.95 -7.27 -15.98
CA LYS A 282 5.24 -8.52 -16.28
C LYS A 282 4.49 -8.46 -17.61
N THR A 283 3.87 -7.32 -17.89
CA THR A 283 2.97 -7.17 -19.05
C THR A 283 3.57 -6.31 -20.16
N GLY A 284 4.60 -5.52 -19.87
CA GLY A 284 5.15 -4.52 -20.78
C GLY A 284 4.27 -3.27 -20.97
N ASN A 285 3.06 -3.23 -20.39
CA ASN A 285 2.16 -2.11 -20.48
C ASN A 285 2.58 -0.98 -19.52
N ALA A 286 2.03 0.23 -19.70
CA ALA A 286 2.25 1.31 -18.75
C ALA A 286 1.81 0.89 -17.32
N LEU A 287 2.58 1.26 -16.31
CA LEU A 287 2.26 0.92 -14.91
C LEU A 287 0.89 1.49 -14.49
N MET A 288 0.52 2.65 -15.04
CA MET A 288 -0.79 3.26 -14.83
C MET A 288 -1.95 2.36 -15.25
N ALA A 289 -1.77 1.49 -16.25
CA ALA A 289 -2.82 0.56 -16.70
C ALA A 289 -3.32 -0.41 -15.61
N ARG A 290 -2.55 -0.60 -14.53
CA ARG A 290 -2.96 -1.37 -13.34
C ARG A 290 -2.99 -0.54 -12.05
N THR A 291 -2.95 0.79 -12.18
CA THR A 291 -2.83 1.70 -11.04
C THR A 291 -3.95 2.74 -11.06
N SER A 292 -4.45 3.07 -9.88
CA SER A 292 -5.26 4.27 -9.64
C SER A 292 -4.58 5.14 -8.60
N LEU A 293 -4.56 6.45 -8.83
CA LEU A 293 -3.95 7.42 -7.94
C LEU A 293 -5.02 8.27 -7.27
N ILE A 294 -4.88 8.47 -5.97
CA ILE A 294 -5.68 9.42 -5.21
C ILE A 294 -4.72 10.48 -4.69
N ALA A 295 -4.84 11.70 -5.21
CA ALA A 295 -3.96 12.80 -4.87
C ALA A 295 -4.71 13.85 -4.06
N ASN A 296 -4.49 13.86 -2.76
CA ASN A 296 -4.88 14.95 -1.88
C ASN A 296 -3.62 15.62 -1.33
N THR A 297 -3.22 16.73 -1.95
CA THR A 297 -2.00 17.46 -1.57
C THR A 297 -2.19 18.28 -0.31
N SER A 298 -1.09 18.74 0.30
CA SER A 298 -1.09 19.46 1.58
C SER A 298 -1.84 20.79 1.57
N ASN A 299 -2.05 21.38 0.39
CA ASN A 299 -2.82 22.61 0.18
C ASN A 299 -4.31 22.38 -0.10
N MET A 300 -4.74 21.14 -0.25
CA MET A 300 -6.15 20.78 -0.42
C MET A 300 -6.89 20.73 0.92
N PRO A 301 -8.22 20.80 0.93
CA PRO A 301 -9.02 20.82 2.17
C PRO A 301 -8.78 19.62 3.08
N VAL A 302 -8.73 19.89 4.38
CA VAL A 302 -8.42 18.88 5.42
C VAL A 302 -9.43 17.74 5.46
N ALA A 303 -10.72 18.04 5.32
CA ALA A 303 -11.76 17.01 5.32
C ALA A 303 -11.62 16.06 4.12
N ALA A 304 -11.27 16.57 2.94
CA ALA A 304 -10.99 15.73 1.76
C ALA A 304 -9.73 14.86 1.97
N ARG A 305 -8.72 15.36 2.70
CA ARG A 305 -7.55 14.59 3.11
C ARG A 305 -7.94 13.43 4.00
N GLU A 306 -8.80 13.66 4.97
CA GLU A 306 -9.32 12.62 5.86
C GLU A 306 -10.11 11.56 5.06
N ALA A 307 -10.93 11.96 4.09
CA ALA A 307 -11.71 11.05 3.27
C ALA A 307 -10.87 10.23 2.29
N SER A 308 -9.72 10.72 1.82
CA SER A 308 -8.90 10.11 0.76
C SER A 308 -8.49 8.66 1.08
N ILE A 309 -8.19 8.36 2.33
CA ILE A 309 -7.83 7.02 2.80
C ILE A 309 -9.00 6.05 2.60
N TYR A 310 -10.21 6.48 2.96
CA TYR A 310 -11.41 5.65 2.82
C TYR A 310 -11.84 5.48 1.36
N THR A 311 -11.66 6.51 0.54
CA THR A 311 -11.88 6.45 -0.91
C THR A 311 -10.99 5.37 -1.53
N GLY A 312 -9.68 5.40 -1.22
CA GLY A 312 -8.73 4.44 -1.76
C GLY A 312 -8.96 3.00 -1.30
N ILE A 313 -9.23 2.80 -0.01
CA ILE A 313 -9.47 1.43 0.48
C ILE A 313 -10.78 0.85 -0.08
N THR A 314 -11.80 1.66 -0.31
CA THR A 314 -13.06 1.20 -0.89
C THR A 314 -12.89 0.79 -2.35
N MET A 315 -12.10 1.52 -3.13
CA MET A 315 -11.73 1.14 -4.49
C MET A 315 -10.93 -0.18 -4.49
N ALA A 316 -9.98 -0.33 -3.58
CA ALA A 316 -9.19 -1.55 -3.46
C ALA A 316 -10.05 -2.77 -3.12
N GLU A 317 -11.00 -2.64 -2.19
CA GLU A 317 -11.95 -3.70 -1.86
C GLU A 317 -12.84 -4.10 -3.03
N TYR A 318 -13.19 -3.15 -3.89
CA TYR A 318 -13.99 -3.43 -5.08
C TYR A 318 -13.25 -4.32 -6.08
N TYR A 319 -11.96 -4.04 -6.36
CA TYR A 319 -11.15 -4.91 -7.20
C TYR A 319 -10.81 -6.25 -6.52
N ARG A 320 -10.64 -6.28 -5.21
CA ARG A 320 -10.55 -7.54 -4.44
C ARG A 320 -11.77 -8.41 -4.70
N ASP A 321 -12.97 -7.83 -4.69
CA ASP A 321 -14.23 -8.56 -4.91
C ASP A 321 -14.32 -9.19 -6.31
N MET A 322 -13.54 -8.69 -7.28
CA MET A 322 -13.37 -9.29 -8.61
C MET A 322 -12.38 -10.47 -8.63
N GLY A 323 -11.69 -10.73 -7.52
CA GLY A 323 -10.69 -11.80 -7.40
C GLY A 323 -9.25 -11.35 -7.63
N TYR A 324 -8.96 -10.04 -7.60
CA TYR A 324 -7.60 -9.51 -7.75
C TYR A 324 -6.88 -9.38 -6.42
N ASP A 325 -5.54 -9.46 -6.48
CA ASP A 325 -4.64 -9.10 -5.40
C ASP A 325 -4.30 -7.62 -5.52
N VAL A 326 -4.79 -6.81 -4.59
CA VAL A 326 -4.61 -5.36 -4.59
C VAL A 326 -3.61 -4.95 -3.53
N ALA A 327 -2.68 -4.07 -3.86
CA ALA A 327 -1.78 -3.43 -2.89
C ALA A 327 -2.08 -1.93 -2.80
N ILE A 328 -2.23 -1.45 -1.58
CA ILE A 328 -2.40 -0.03 -1.26
C ILE A 328 -1.08 0.54 -0.78
N MET A 329 -0.65 1.63 -1.40
CA MET A 329 0.44 2.49 -0.93
C MET A 329 -0.18 3.75 -0.36
N ALA A 330 -0.13 3.94 0.97
CA ALA A 330 -0.65 5.15 1.62
C ALA A 330 0.52 6.04 2.03
N ASP A 331 0.71 7.18 1.37
CA ASP A 331 1.78 8.15 1.64
C ASP A 331 1.18 9.53 1.97
N SER A 332 1.07 9.96 3.22
CA SER A 332 1.44 9.21 4.41
C SER A 332 0.29 9.18 5.43
N THR A 333 0.21 8.11 6.21
CA THR A 333 -0.78 7.99 7.28
C THR A 333 -0.58 9.02 8.40
N SER A 334 0.64 9.56 8.56
CA SER A 334 0.90 10.67 9.50
C SER A 334 0.14 11.94 9.10
N ARG A 335 0.07 12.24 7.79
CA ARG A 335 -0.69 13.40 7.31
C ARG A 335 -2.19 13.21 7.45
N TRP A 336 -2.65 11.97 7.34
CA TRP A 336 -4.03 11.62 7.68
C TRP A 336 -4.32 11.82 9.18
N ALA A 337 -3.43 11.40 10.06
CA ALA A 337 -3.54 11.63 11.49
C ALA A 337 -3.53 13.14 11.84
N GLU A 338 -2.69 13.93 11.16
CA GLU A 338 -2.70 15.41 11.29
C GLU A 338 -4.06 16.00 10.87
N ALA A 339 -4.68 15.48 9.80
CA ALA A 339 -6.02 15.90 9.40
C ALA A 339 -7.06 15.60 10.49
N LEU A 340 -7.00 14.41 11.11
CA LEU A 340 -7.86 14.07 12.25
C LEU A 340 -7.63 15.00 13.43
N ARG A 341 -6.38 15.35 13.73
CA ARG A 341 -6.04 16.30 14.79
C ARG A 341 -6.60 17.70 14.52
N GLU A 342 -6.48 18.19 13.30
CA GLU A 342 -7.02 19.50 12.92
C GLU A 342 -8.55 19.52 13.01
N LEU A 343 -9.23 18.49 12.49
CA LEU A 343 -10.69 18.39 12.56
C LEU A 343 -11.17 18.32 14.02
N SER A 344 -10.56 17.50 14.87
CA SER A 344 -10.93 17.39 16.28
C SER A 344 -10.71 18.69 17.04
N GLY A 345 -9.64 19.44 16.71
CA GLY A 345 -9.41 20.78 17.26
C GLY A 345 -10.48 21.79 16.87
N ARG A 346 -10.99 21.75 15.62
CA ARG A 346 -12.11 22.58 15.15
C ARG A 346 -13.44 22.21 15.80
N LEU A 347 -13.58 20.93 16.18
CA LEU A 347 -14.75 20.43 16.90
C LEU A 347 -14.68 20.68 18.42
N GLU A 348 -13.58 21.27 18.90
CA GLU A 348 -13.34 21.52 20.33
C GLU A 348 -13.39 20.23 21.16
N GLU A 349 -12.97 19.11 20.57
CA GLU A 349 -12.88 17.82 21.26
C GLU A 349 -11.66 17.83 22.21
N MET A 350 -11.80 17.12 23.34
CA MET A 350 -10.70 17.01 24.29
C MET A 350 -9.51 16.28 23.65
N PRO A 351 -8.33 16.90 23.55
CA PRO A 351 -7.16 16.26 22.97
C PRO A 351 -6.60 15.17 23.89
N ALA A 352 -6.06 14.11 23.29
CA ALA A 352 -5.24 13.12 23.96
C ALA A 352 -3.75 13.45 23.77
N GLU A 353 -2.90 12.42 23.71
CA GLU A 353 -1.45 12.54 23.59
C GLU A 353 -1.04 13.37 22.37
N GLU A 354 -0.14 14.32 22.55
CA GLU A 354 0.36 15.27 21.53
C GLU A 354 -0.72 16.01 20.72
N GLY A 355 -1.90 16.20 21.30
CA GLY A 355 -3.01 16.92 20.67
C GLY A 355 -3.81 16.09 19.67
N PHE A 356 -3.51 14.80 19.51
CA PHE A 356 -4.32 13.90 18.67
C PHE A 356 -5.65 13.57 19.35
N PRO A 357 -6.70 13.25 18.56
CA PRO A 357 -7.97 12.80 19.15
C PRO A 357 -7.83 11.44 19.83
N ALA A 358 -8.60 11.22 20.89
CA ALA A 358 -8.60 9.97 21.63
C ALA A 358 -8.95 8.74 20.78
N TYR A 359 -9.65 8.94 19.66
CA TYR A 359 -10.02 7.90 18.71
C TYR A 359 -9.00 7.64 17.60
N LEU A 360 -7.79 8.22 17.65
CA LEU A 360 -6.74 7.99 16.64
C LEU A 360 -6.45 6.49 16.46
N ALA A 361 -6.27 5.76 17.57
CA ALA A 361 -5.99 4.33 17.54
C ALA A 361 -7.11 3.53 16.85
N SER A 362 -8.37 3.82 17.17
CA SER A 362 -9.52 3.12 16.57
C SER A 362 -9.68 3.42 15.07
N ARG A 363 -9.33 4.64 14.63
CA ARG A 363 -9.35 4.99 13.21
C ARG A 363 -8.25 4.27 12.43
N LEU A 364 -7.03 4.20 12.98
CA LEU A 364 -5.94 3.43 12.39
C LEU A 364 -6.27 1.94 12.33
N SER A 365 -6.81 1.37 13.42
CA SER A 365 -7.27 -0.02 13.45
C SER A 365 -8.30 -0.29 12.36
N ALA A 366 -9.35 0.53 12.28
CA ALA A 366 -10.41 0.37 11.29
C ALA A 366 -9.89 0.42 9.83
N PHE A 367 -8.87 1.21 9.55
CA PHE A 367 -8.23 1.25 8.25
C PHE A 367 -7.44 -0.04 7.97
N TYR A 368 -6.53 -0.43 8.85
CA TYR A 368 -5.68 -1.61 8.64
C TYR A 368 -6.46 -2.93 8.70
N GLU A 369 -7.56 -3.00 9.45
CA GLU A 369 -8.43 -4.19 9.51
C GLU A 369 -9.16 -4.49 8.21
N ARG A 370 -9.29 -3.51 7.30
CA ARG A 370 -9.84 -3.72 5.96
C ARG A 370 -8.89 -4.49 5.02
N ALA A 371 -7.62 -4.61 5.37
CA ALA A 371 -6.69 -5.52 4.69
C ALA A 371 -7.01 -6.98 5.01
N GLY A 372 -6.75 -7.87 4.09
CA GLY A 372 -6.91 -9.30 4.30
C GLY A 372 -6.96 -10.09 3.01
N MET A 373 -6.75 -11.39 3.14
CA MET A 373 -7.05 -12.40 2.13
C MET A 373 -8.49 -12.87 2.35
N MET A 374 -9.36 -12.71 1.37
CA MET A 374 -10.79 -12.90 1.52
C MET A 374 -11.33 -13.88 0.49
N GLN A 375 -12.33 -14.65 0.90
CA GLN A 375 -13.27 -15.26 -0.02
C GLN A 375 -14.38 -14.24 -0.28
N ASN A 376 -14.52 -13.84 -1.51
CA ASN A 376 -15.53 -12.88 -1.94
C ASN A 376 -16.94 -13.51 -1.96
N LEU A 377 -17.98 -12.68 -2.05
CA LEU A 377 -19.36 -13.17 -2.12
C LEU A 377 -19.63 -14.06 -3.33
N ASN A 378 -18.90 -13.86 -4.43
CA ASN A 378 -18.97 -14.68 -5.64
C ASN A 378 -18.12 -15.97 -5.58
N GLY A 379 -17.53 -16.29 -4.43
CA GLY A 379 -16.69 -17.47 -4.23
C GLY A 379 -15.24 -17.35 -4.69
N THR A 380 -14.85 -16.26 -5.36
CA THR A 380 -13.45 -16.03 -5.74
C THR A 380 -12.60 -15.64 -4.54
N GLU A 381 -11.29 -15.84 -4.64
CA GLU A 381 -10.31 -15.32 -3.67
C GLU A 381 -9.73 -14.01 -4.18
N GLY A 382 -9.54 -13.06 -3.28
CA GLY A 382 -8.88 -11.81 -3.55
C GLY A 382 -8.27 -11.22 -2.28
N SER A 383 -7.32 -10.32 -2.42
CA SER A 383 -6.64 -9.73 -1.27
C SER A 383 -6.49 -8.22 -1.37
N VAL A 384 -6.45 -7.57 -0.20
CA VAL A 384 -6.02 -6.17 -0.07
C VAL A 384 -4.86 -6.14 0.92
N SER A 385 -3.68 -5.76 0.44
CA SER A 385 -2.50 -5.51 1.25
C SER A 385 -2.33 -4.01 1.46
N ILE A 386 -2.01 -3.58 2.67
CA ILE A 386 -1.84 -2.16 3.00
C ILE A 386 -0.40 -1.89 3.42
N ILE A 387 0.26 -0.96 2.74
CA ILE A 387 1.60 -0.48 3.05
C ILE A 387 1.51 1.02 3.34
N GLY A 388 1.53 1.38 4.61
CA GLY A 388 1.39 2.75 5.08
C GLY A 388 2.74 3.39 5.40
N ALA A 389 3.07 4.50 4.73
CA ALA A 389 4.20 5.31 5.14
C ALA A 389 3.85 6.10 6.39
N VAL A 390 4.77 6.16 7.33
CA VAL A 390 4.67 6.97 8.54
C VAL A 390 5.83 7.95 8.57
N SER A 391 5.54 9.22 8.88
CA SER A 391 6.52 10.31 8.87
C SER A 391 6.71 10.87 10.28
N PRO A 392 7.39 10.13 11.19
CA PRO A 392 7.61 10.60 12.54
C PRO A 392 8.49 11.84 12.55
N GLN A 393 8.14 12.84 13.35
CA GLN A 393 8.93 14.05 13.50
C GLN A 393 10.31 13.70 14.05
N GLY A 394 11.35 14.29 13.46
CA GLY A 394 12.74 13.98 13.85
C GLY A 394 13.20 12.55 13.58
N GLY A 395 12.33 11.66 13.13
CA GLY A 395 12.59 10.21 13.01
C GLY A 395 12.41 9.46 14.33
N ASP A 396 11.68 10.05 15.28
CA ASP A 396 11.39 9.44 16.58
C ASP A 396 10.20 8.48 16.47
N PHE A 397 10.45 7.19 16.58
CA PHE A 397 9.43 6.16 16.52
C PHE A 397 8.58 6.03 17.78
N SER A 398 8.83 6.85 18.83
CA SER A 398 8.02 6.88 20.05
C SER A 398 6.78 7.77 19.93
N GLU A 399 6.64 8.53 18.84
CA GLU A 399 5.50 9.43 18.61
C GLU A 399 4.16 8.65 18.45
N PRO A 400 3.01 9.26 18.79
CA PRO A 400 1.74 8.55 18.93
C PRO A 400 1.27 7.82 17.66
N VAL A 401 1.46 8.40 16.46
CA VAL A 401 1.02 7.79 15.21
C VAL A 401 1.79 6.51 14.92
N THR A 402 3.13 6.56 15.05
CA THR A 402 3.99 5.39 14.87
C THR A 402 3.69 4.31 15.90
N GLN A 403 3.54 4.68 17.19
CA GLN A 403 3.26 3.72 18.25
C GLN A 403 1.89 3.05 18.10
N ASN A 404 0.85 3.80 17.71
CA ASN A 404 -0.44 3.22 17.43
C ASN A 404 -0.41 2.35 16.16
N THR A 405 0.29 2.78 15.10
CA THR A 405 0.43 1.99 13.87
C THR A 405 1.08 0.63 14.15
N LYS A 406 2.14 0.59 14.98
CA LYS A 406 2.80 -0.67 15.39
C LYS A 406 1.85 -1.72 15.99
N ARG A 407 0.76 -1.30 16.61
CA ARG A 407 -0.21 -2.22 17.22
C ARG A 407 -1.08 -2.95 16.19
N PHE A 408 -1.22 -2.38 14.99
CA PHE A 408 -2.18 -2.86 13.98
C PHE A 408 -1.50 -3.45 12.74
N VAL A 409 -0.22 -3.15 12.52
CA VAL A 409 0.56 -3.73 11.43
C VAL A 409 1.35 -4.94 11.91
N ARG A 410 1.46 -5.94 11.04
CA ARG A 410 2.27 -7.14 11.32
C ARG A 410 3.67 -7.06 10.71
N CYS A 411 3.92 -6.10 9.81
CA CYS A 411 5.25 -5.77 9.32
C CYS A 411 5.60 -4.33 9.69
N PHE A 412 6.85 -4.11 10.07
CA PHE A 412 7.40 -2.80 10.37
C PHE A 412 8.77 -2.68 9.74
N TRP A 413 8.90 -1.81 8.74
CA TRP A 413 10.11 -1.58 7.97
C TRP A 413 10.72 -0.22 8.31
N GLY A 414 11.40 -0.16 9.44
CA GLY A 414 11.98 1.07 9.98
C GLY A 414 13.10 1.61 9.12
N LEU A 415 12.93 2.80 8.54
CA LEU A 415 13.96 3.47 7.77
C LEU A 415 14.90 4.25 8.69
N ASP A 416 16.20 4.07 8.48
CA ASP A 416 17.26 4.67 9.27
C ASP A 416 18.00 5.77 8.52
N LYS A 417 18.20 6.92 9.19
CA LYS A 417 18.88 8.08 8.61
C LYS A 417 20.37 7.80 8.35
N SER A 418 21.03 7.04 9.22
CA SER A 418 22.46 6.75 9.09
C SER A 418 22.73 5.88 7.85
N LEU A 419 21.86 4.91 7.59
CA LEU A 419 21.90 4.10 6.37
C LEU A 419 21.66 4.97 5.12
N ALA A 420 20.67 5.86 5.16
CA ALA A 420 20.40 6.76 4.05
C ALA A 420 21.58 7.71 3.76
N TYR A 421 22.20 8.29 4.78
CA TYR A 421 23.40 9.12 4.64
C TYR A 421 24.61 8.33 4.12
N ALA A 422 24.74 7.06 4.51
CA ALA A 422 25.75 6.14 3.97
C ALA A 422 25.41 5.65 2.55
N ARG A 423 24.31 6.11 1.94
CA ARG A 423 23.80 5.66 0.64
C ARG A 423 23.54 4.15 0.56
N HIS A 424 23.20 3.57 1.70
CA HIS A 424 22.73 2.18 1.78
C HIS A 424 21.23 2.17 1.55
N PHE A 425 20.78 1.77 0.38
CA PHE A 425 19.37 1.67 0.02
C PHE A 425 18.97 0.21 -0.33
N PRO A 426 17.73 -0.18 -0.01
CA PRO A 426 16.77 0.53 0.84
C PRO A 426 17.34 0.73 2.25
N ALA A 427 17.05 1.90 2.85
CA ALA A 427 17.60 2.27 4.16
C ALA A 427 16.84 1.61 5.33
N ILE A 428 16.35 0.40 5.13
CA ILE A 428 15.60 -0.38 6.12
C ILE A 428 16.59 -0.97 7.13
N HIS A 429 16.41 -0.63 8.39
CA HIS A 429 17.30 -1.09 9.45
C HIS A 429 16.89 -2.48 9.95
N TRP A 430 17.76 -3.47 9.79
CA TRP A 430 17.47 -4.89 10.05
C TRP A 430 17.28 -5.26 11.51
N LEU A 431 17.72 -4.42 12.47
CA LEU A 431 17.52 -4.68 13.91
C LEU A 431 16.24 -4.03 14.45
N THR A 432 15.74 -2.97 13.82
CA THR A 432 14.52 -2.26 14.26
C THR A 432 13.28 -2.69 13.51
N SER A 433 13.47 -3.37 12.39
CA SER A 433 12.39 -3.89 11.54
C SER A 433 11.99 -5.29 11.96
N TYR A 434 10.72 -5.66 11.71
CA TYR A 434 10.22 -7.01 11.97
C TYR A 434 9.10 -7.39 10.99
N SER A 435 8.84 -8.68 10.90
CA SER A 435 7.66 -9.27 10.28
C SER A 435 7.15 -10.42 11.13
N GLU A 436 5.87 -10.40 11.43
CA GLU A 436 5.18 -11.49 12.12
C GLU A 436 4.62 -12.54 11.15
N TYR A 437 4.76 -12.32 9.82
CA TYR A 437 4.27 -13.24 8.81
C TYR A 437 5.19 -14.43 8.52
N LEU A 438 6.44 -14.39 8.97
CA LEU A 438 7.43 -15.42 8.62
C LEU A 438 6.96 -16.83 8.98
N GLY A 439 6.32 -17.00 10.15
CA GLY A 439 5.76 -18.29 10.58
C GLY A 439 4.65 -18.77 9.66
N ASP A 440 3.71 -17.90 9.33
CA ASP A 440 2.57 -18.21 8.47
C ASP A 440 3.01 -18.54 7.03
N LEU A 441 4.08 -17.90 6.55
CA LEU A 441 4.62 -18.06 5.19
C LEU A 441 5.67 -19.18 5.05
N SER A 442 6.13 -19.76 6.17
CA SER A 442 7.22 -20.75 6.18
C SER A 442 6.94 -21.97 5.30
N TYR A 443 5.71 -22.46 5.32
CA TYR A 443 5.27 -23.57 4.49
C TYR A 443 5.35 -23.22 2.99
N TRP A 444 4.87 -22.03 2.61
CA TRP A 444 4.92 -21.57 1.23
C TRP A 444 6.36 -21.44 0.72
N TYR A 445 7.27 -20.85 1.50
CA TYR A 445 8.68 -20.77 1.13
C TYR A 445 9.34 -22.14 0.99
N SER A 446 8.98 -23.08 1.87
CA SER A 446 9.49 -24.46 1.79
C SER A 446 9.09 -25.16 0.51
N GLU A 447 7.84 -24.99 0.05
CA GLU A 447 7.28 -25.63 -1.15
C GLU A 447 7.75 -24.96 -2.45
N HIS A 448 7.83 -23.61 -2.46
CA HIS A 448 8.02 -22.86 -3.71
C HIS A 448 9.46 -22.37 -3.92
N VAL A 449 10.29 -22.31 -2.88
CA VAL A 449 11.67 -21.87 -2.97
C VAL A 449 12.63 -22.95 -2.48
N SER A 450 12.65 -23.24 -1.19
CA SER A 450 13.48 -24.29 -0.60
C SER A 450 13.10 -24.57 0.85
N PRO A 451 13.14 -25.83 1.30
CA PRO A 451 12.98 -26.19 2.71
C PRO A 451 14.02 -25.52 3.64
N LYS A 452 15.13 -25.03 3.09
CA LYS A 452 16.20 -24.36 3.83
C LYS A 452 16.04 -22.85 3.91
N PHE A 453 15.02 -22.27 3.25
CA PHE A 453 14.88 -20.81 3.13
C PHE A 453 14.84 -20.10 4.49
N VAL A 454 13.97 -20.55 5.39
CA VAL A 454 13.82 -19.98 6.72
C VAL A 454 15.07 -20.20 7.60
N ASP A 455 15.73 -21.35 7.49
CA ASP A 455 16.99 -21.61 8.21
C ASP A 455 18.08 -20.63 7.75
N TYR A 456 18.26 -20.46 6.45
CA TYR A 456 19.26 -19.55 5.91
C TYR A 456 18.97 -18.09 6.29
N ARG A 457 17.73 -17.66 6.19
CA ARG A 457 17.30 -16.36 6.69
C ARG A 457 17.66 -16.16 8.17
N ASN A 458 17.38 -17.14 9.02
CA ASN A 458 17.67 -17.05 10.45
C ASN A 458 19.17 -16.97 10.73
N ARG A 459 20.00 -17.70 9.97
CA ARG A 459 21.47 -17.61 10.08
C ARG A 459 21.99 -16.24 9.65
N ILE A 460 21.46 -15.66 8.56
CA ILE A 460 21.82 -14.30 8.14
C ILE A 460 21.47 -13.30 9.24
N MET A 461 20.28 -13.39 9.84
CA MET A 461 19.88 -12.52 10.95
C MET A 461 20.78 -12.70 12.19
N ALA A 462 21.19 -13.93 12.50
CA ALA A 462 22.12 -14.19 13.61
C ALA A 462 23.48 -13.52 13.40
N ILE A 463 24.01 -13.53 12.17
CA ILE A 463 25.25 -12.82 11.81
C ILE A 463 25.10 -11.31 12.02
N LEU A 464 24.02 -10.71 11.55
CA LEU A 464 23.74 -9.27 11.70
C LEU A 464 23.55 -8.85 13.17
N ASN A 465 22.89 -9.68 13.98
CA ASN A 465 22.75 -9.45 15.42
C ASN A 465 24.10 -9.54 16.12
N SER A 466 24.93 -10.53 15.78
CA SER A 466 26.28 -10.68 16.33
C SER A 466 27.18 -9.50 15.96
N GLU A 467 27.11 -9.01 14.72
CA GLU A 467 27.80 -7.80 14.27
C GLU A 467 27.47 -6.60 15.16
N SER A 468 26.18 -6.38 15.45
CA SER A 468 25.76 -5.25 16.27
C SER A 468 26.42 -5.25 17.65
N SER A 469 26.41 -6.41 18.31
CA SER A 469 27.06 -6.57 19.63
C SER A 469 28.57 -6.38 19.56
N LEU A 470 29.21 -6.90 18.51
CA LEU A 470 30.65 -6.73 18.29
C LEU A 470 31.04 -5.29 17.97
N MET A 471 30.20 -4.56 17.22
CA MET A 471 30.45 -3.15 16.89
C MET A 471 30.41 -2.24 18.12
N GLU A 472 29.65 -2.58 19.16
CA GLU A 472 29.72 -1.85 20.44
C GLU A 472 31.09 -2.04 21.11
N ILE A 473 31.64 -3.25 21.06
CA ILE A 473 32.99 -3.54 21.58
C ILE A 473 34.04 -2.80 20.73
N VAL A 474 33.93 -2.87 19.40
CA VAL A 474 34.86 -2.20 18.48
C VAL A 474 34.92 -0.68 18.71
N LYS A 475 33.79 -0.05 19.00
CA LYS A 475 33.75 1.40 19.32
C LYS A 475 34.52 1.76 20.58
N LEU A 476 34.64 0.83 21.53
CA LEU A 476 35.30 1.08 22.82
C LEU A 476 36.80 0.78 22.76
N ILE A 477 37.21 -0.34 22.13
CA ILE A 477 38.58 -0.85 22.22
C ILE A 477 39.27 -1.04 20.86
N GLY A 478 38.57 -0.80 19.75
CA GLY A 478 39.09 -1.01 18.40
C GLY A 478 38.88 -2.44 17.89
N SER A 479 38.97 -2.63 16.56
CA SER A 479 38.77 -3.93 15.89
C SER A 479 39.96 -4.89 16.06
N ASP A 480 41.16 -4.36 16.32
CA ASP A 480 42.41 -5.14 16.30
C ASP A 480 42.51 -6.12 17.47
N VAL A 481 41.82 -5.82 18.56
CA VAL A 481 41.79 -6.63 19.79
C VAL A 481 40.87 -7.85 19.70
N LEU A 482 39.95 -7.87 18.71
CA LEU A 482 39.01 -8.96 18.54
C LEU A 482 39.71 -10.26 18.12
N PRO A 483 39.26 -11.44 18.61
CA PRO A 483 39.65 -12.74 18.07
C PRO A 483 39.27 -12.88 16.59
N ASP A 484 39.99 -13.74 15.84
CA ASP A 484 39.77 -13.88 14.38
C ASP A 484 38.38 -14.41 14.02
N ASP A 485 37.75 -15.24 14.83
CA ASP A 485 36.37 -15.68 14.63
C ASP A 485 35.36 -14.54 14.70
N GLN A 486 35.59 -13.56 15.59
CA GLN A 486 34.77 -12.35 15.69
C GLN A 486 35.06 -11.38 14.55
N LYS A 487 36.34 -11.21 14.15
CA LYS A 487 36.73 -10.45 12.95
C LYS A 487 36.09 -11.04 11.69
N LEU A 488 36.06 -12.37 11.57
CA LEU A 488 35.37 -13.05 10.47
C LEU A 488 33.86 -12.73 10.47
N THR A 489 33.22 -12.75 11.63
CA THR A 489 31.78 -12.41 11.75
C THR A 489 31.52 -11.00 11.26
N LEU A 490 32.34 -10.02 11.59
CA LEU A 490 32.24 -8.64 11.08
C LEU A 490 32.40 -8.58 9.56
N GLU A 491 33.35 -9.34 8.99
CA GLU A 491 33.58 -9.36 7.55
C GLU A 491 32.42 -9.99 6.78
N ILE A 492 31.89 -11.11 7.27
CA ILE A 492 30.70 -11.75 6.67
C ILE A 492 29.48 -10.85 6.79
N ALA A 493 29.29 -10.16 7.91
CA ALA A 493 28.23 -9.17 8.06
C ALA A 493 28.36 -8.03 7.06
N ARG A 494 29.60 -7.58 6.77
CA ARG A 494 29.87 -6.63 5.69
C ARG A 494 29.42 -7.17 4.31
N VAL A 495 29.73 -8.43 4.01
CA VAL A 495 29.29 -9.09 2.78
C VAL A 495 27.77 -9.14 2.71
N VAL A 496 27.09 -9.49 3.81
CA VAL A 496 25.61 -9.48 3.87
C VAL A 496 25.06 -8.08 3.61
N ARG A 497 25.59 -7.05 4.28
CA ARG A 497 25.08 -5.68 4.13
C ARG A 497 25.28 -5.16 2.71
N LEU A 498 26.47 -5.27 2.15
CA LEU A 498 26.82 -4.70 0.84
C LEU A 498 26.42 -5.59 -0.33
N GLY A 499 26.51 -6.92 -0.18
CA GLY A 499 26.21 -7.87 -1.24
C GLY A 499 24.74 -8.27 -1.30
N PHE A 500 24.05 -8.34 -0.15
CA PHE A 500 22.69 -8.85 -0.09
C PHE A 500 21.64 -7.79 0.27
N LEU A 501 21.85 -7.00 1.34
CA LEU A 501 20.84 -6.04 1.80
C LEU A 501 20.81 -4.77 0.97
N GLN A 502 21.97 -4.26 0.57
CA GLN A 502 22.04 -3.10 -0.32
C GLN A 502 21.62 -3.49 -1.73
N GLN A 503 20.63 -2.80 -2.26
CA GLN A 503 20.03 -3.08 -3.57
C GLN A 503 19.93 -1.80 -4.39
N ASN A 504 20.39 -1.85 -5.66
CA ASN A 504 20.42 -0.70 -6.55
C ASN A 504 19.14 -0.65 -7.39
N ALA A 505 18.29 0.33 -7.12
CA ALA A 505 17.03 0.53 -7.84
C ALA A 505 17.18 0.88 -9.33
N PHE A 506 18.38 1.27 -9.76
CA PHE A 506 18.67 1.69 -11.15
C PHE A 506 19.40 0.63 -11.98
N HIS A 507 19.84 -0.47 -11.36
CA HIS A 507 20.51 -1.55 -12.07
C HIS A 507 19.46 -2.60 -12.52
N PRO A 508 19.45 -3.03 -13.80
CA PRO A 508 18.42 -3.91 -14.34
C PRO A 508 18.33 -5.25 -13.59
N ASP A 509 19.45 -5.84 -13.20
CA ASP A 509 19.51 -7.15 -12.53
C ASP A 509 19.47 -7.06 -11.00
N ASP A 510 19.42 -5.85 -10.44
CA ASP A 510 19.41 -5.63 -9.00
C ASP A 510 18.16 -4.89 -8.50
N THR A 511 17.46 -4.14 -9.36
CA THR A 511 16.25 -3.39 -8.98
C THR A 511 15.10 -4.29 -8.54
N CYS A 512 14.99 -5.49 -9.15
CA CYS A 512 14.03 -6.52 -8.76
C CYS A 512 14.73 -7.88 -8.85
N VAL A 513 14.70 -8.63 -7.76
CA VAL A 513 15.43 -9.90 -7.65
C VAL A 513 14.45 -11.03 -7.34
N SER A 514 14.50 -12.11 -8.13
CA SER A 514 13.66 -13.28 -7.92
C SER A 514 13.97 -13.99 -6.59
N LEU A 515 12.98 -14.61 -5.97
CA LEU A 515 13.17 -15.38 -4.73
C LEU A 515 14.23 -16.48 -4.87
N GLU A 516 14.32 -17.10 -6.04
CA GLU A 516 15.34 -18.12 -6.32
C GLU A 516 16.76 -17.53 -6.28
N LYS A 517 16.98 -16.36 -6.91
CA LYS A 517 18.27 -15.65 -6.84
C LYS A 517 18.59 -15.23 -5.41
N GLN A 518 17.60 -14.68 -4.69
CA GLN A 518 17.76 -14.31 -3.28
C GLN A 518 18.20 -15.51 -2.42
N PHE A 519 17.58 -16.66 -2.61
CA PHE A 519 17.92 -17.87 -1.87
C PHE A 519 19.35 -18.35 -2.20
N LYS A 520 19.72 -18.41 -3.49
CA LYS A 520 21.07 -18.81 -3.92
C LYS A 520 22.15 -17.86 -3.39
N MET A 521 21.87 -16.56 -3.35
CA MET A 521 22.80 -15.57 -2.75
C MET A 521 23.01 -15.86 -1.25
N MET A 522 21.96 -16.11 -0.47
CA MET A 522 22.08 -16.50 0.93
C MET A 522 22.89 -17.80 1.08
N GLU A 523 22.64 -18.78 0.21
CA GLU A 523 23.37 -20.07 0.24
C GLU A 523 24.88 -19.85 0.04
N ILE A 524 25.27 -19.04 -0.95
CA ILE A 524 26.68 -18.78 -1.24
C ILE A 524 27.36 -18.01 -0.09
N ILE A 525 26.71 -17.01 0.49
CA ILE A 525 27.24 -16.25 1.62
C ILE A 525 27.46 -17.18 2.84
N LEU A 526 26.49 -18.01 3.15
CA LEU A 526 26.61 -18.97 4.25
C LEU A 526 27.63 -20.08 3.97
N TYR A 527 27.81 -20.47 2.70
CA TYR A 527 28.84 -21.41 2.28
C TYR A 527 30.23 -20.80 2.45
N LEU A 528 30.45 -19.56 2.01
CA LEU A 528 31.67 -18.79 2.26
C LEU A 528 31.98 -18.73 3.77
N TYR A 529 31.00 -18.37 4.58
CA TYR A 529 31.16 -18.31 6.04
C TYR A 529 31.62 -19.64 6.63
N LYS A 530 30.99 -20.75 6.20
CA LYS A 530 31.37 -22.11 6.65
C LYS A 530 32.83 -22.43 6.30
N LYS A 531 33.28 -22.12 5.07
CA LYS A 531 34.65 -22.38 4.60
C LYS A 531 35.66 -21.50 5.33
N CYS A 532 35.40 -20.20 5.45
CA CYS A 532 36.25 -19.29 6.21
C CYS A 532 36.38 -19.69 7.68
N ARG A 533 35.28 -20.11 8.31
CA ARG A 533 35.32 -20.56 9.71
C ARG A 533 36.16 -21.84 9.89
N ALA A 534 36.16 -22.76 8.92
CA ALA A 534 37.03 -23.93 8.95
C ALA A 534 38.51 -23.51 8.89
N LEU A 535 38.88 -22.53 8.05
CA LEU A 535 40.24 -22.00 7.98
C LEU A 535 40.67 -21.32 9.29
N ILE A 536 39.81 -20.49 9.88
CA ILE A 536 40.07 -19.88 11.20
C ILE A 536 40.31 -20.91 12.28
N ASN A 537 39.51 -21.99 12.31
CA ASN A 537 39.66 -23.07 13.27
C ASN A 537 40.99 -23.85 13.09
N MET A 538 41.60 -23.77 11.93
CA MET A 538 42.94 -24.29 11.63
C MET A 538 44.09 -23.30 11.98
N GLY A 539 43.73 -22.13 12.53
CA GLY A 539 44.69 -21.10 12.94
C GLY A 539 45.02 -20.05 11.87
N MET A 540 44.30 -20.01 10.75
CA MET A 540 44.50 -18.98 9.71
C MET A 540 43.90 -17.65 10.14
N PRO A 541 44.63 -16.53 10.18
CA PRO A 541 44.06 -15.24 10.56
C PRO A 541 43.20 -14.65 9.43
N VAL A 542 42.22 -13.84 9.79
CA VAL A 542 41.30 -13.18 8.83
C VAL A 542 42.07 -12.31 7.81
N SER A 543 43.22 -11.74 8.20
CA SER A 543 44.05 -10.93 7.29
C SER A 543 44.54 -11.71 6.05
N VAL A 544 44.81 -13.00 6.20
CA VAL A 544 45.19 -13.91 5.10
C VAL A 544 43.97 -14.15 4.19
N LEU A 545 42.78 -14.38 4.78
CA LEU A 545 41.56 -14.61 4.00
C LEU A 545 41.18 -13.39 3.14
N LYS A 546 41.49 -12.17 3.60
CA LYS A 546 41.18 -10.94 2.87
C LYS A 546 42.09 -10.70 1.63
N GLN A 547 43.26 -11.29 1.60
CA GLN A 547 44.20 -11.11 0.48
C GLN A 547 43.70 -11.71 -0.83
N GLU A 548 42.84 -12.71 -0.79
CA GLU A 548 42.33 -13.43 -1.98
C GLU A 548 41.09 -12.78 -2.63
N ASN A 549 40.66 -11.61 -2.16
CA ASN A 549 39.53 -10.84 -2.72
C ASN A 549 38.18 -11.61 -2.82
N ILE A 550 38.05 -12.75 -2.16
CA ILE A 550 36.83 -13.58 -2.24
C ILE A 550 35.59 -12.84 -1.75
N PHE A 551 35.72 -12.02 -0.70
CA PHE A 551 34.60 -11.27 -0.12
C PHE A 551 34.03 -10.26 -1.13
N GLU A 552 34.90 -9.53 -1.85
CA GLU A 552 34.48 -8.57 -2.90
C GLU A 552 33.81 -9.31 -4.07
N LYS A 553 34.36 -10.47 -4.47
CA LYS A 553 33.76 -11.30 -5.51
C LYS A 553 32.33 -11.74 -5.14
N ILE A 554 32.09 -12.10 -3.87
CA ILE A 554 30.74 -12.48 -3.43
C ILE A 554 29.80 -11.26 -3.34
N ILE A 555 30.32 -10.09 -2.95
CA ILE A 555 29.53 -8.85 -2.96
C ILE A 555 29.07 -8.48 -4.38
N SER A 556 29.88 -8.74 -5.41
CA SER A 556 29.55 -8.40 -6.79
C SER A 556 28.49 -9.28 -7.45
N ILE A 557 28.13 -10.43 -6.88
CA ILE A 557 27.11 -11.36 -7.40
C ILE A 557 25.82 -10.64 -7.81
N LYS A 558 25.40 -9.65 -7.02
CA LYS A 558 24.16 -8.90 -7.26
C LYS A 558 24.11 -8.21 -8.63
N TYR A 559 25.29 -7.87 -9.20
CA TYR A 559 25.44 -7.23 -10.50
C TYR A 559 25.91 -8.20 -11.58
N ASP A 560 26.81 -9.11 -11.24
CA ASP A 560 27.50 -9.97 -12.21
C ASP A 560 26.62 -11.15 -12.68
N VAL A 561 25.64 -11.54 -11.88
CA VAL A 561 24.73 -12.64 -12.23
C VAL A 561 23.38 -12.06 -12.67
N PRO A 562 23.06 -12.11 -13.97
CA PRO A 562 21.73 -11.69 -14.45
C PRO A 562 20.59 -12.54 -13.86
N ASN A 563 19.39 -11.95 -13.80
CA ASN A 563 18.23 -12.64 -13.24
C ASN A 563 17.79 -13.88 -14.03
N ASP A 564 18.13 -13.95 -15.31
CA ASP A 564 17.84 -15.07 -16.24
C ASP A 564 19.00 -16.09 -16.34
N ARG A 565 20.14 -15.83 -15.69
CA ARG A 565 21.35 -16.67 -15.74
C ARG A 565 21.78 -17.18 -14.36
N LEU A 566 20.85 -17.75 -13.61
CA LEU A 566 21.11 -18.27 -12.27
C LEU A 566 22.01 -19.53 -12.27
N ASP A 567 22.28 -20.11 -13.43
CA ASP A 567 23.30 -21.15 -13.64
C ASP A 567 24.70 -20.65 -13.22
N MET A 568 25.02 -19.37 -13.47
CA MET A 568 26.31 -18.76 -13.09
C MET A 568 26.57 -18.74 -11.57
N MET A 569 25.56 -18.97 -10.74
CA MET A 569 25.75 -19.07 -9.28
C MET A 569 26.65 -20.26 -8.88
N ALA A 570 26.72 -21.30 -9.72
CA ALA A 570 27.61 -22.43 -9.49
C ALA A 570 29.09 -22.02 -9.53
N ASP A 571 29.47 -21.10 -10.43
CA ASP A 571 30.84 -20.60 -10.58
C ASP A 571 31.33 -19.88 -9.32
N TYR A 572 30.42 -19.21 -8.62
CA TYR A 572 30.74 -18.55 -7.36
C TYR A 572 30.93 -19.53 -6.20
N LYS A 573 30.21 -20.64 -6.21
CA LYS A 573 30.40 -21.71 -5.24
C LYS A 573 31.73 -22.45 -5.46
N GLU A 574 32.08 -22.70 -6.72
CA GLU A 574 33.39 -23.22 -7.13
C GLU A 574 34.51 -22.26 -6.75
N ALA A 575 34.35 -20.96 -6.99
CA ALA A 575 35.32 -19.95 -6.57
C ALA A 575 35.56 -19.90 -5.05
N VAL A 576 34.57 -20.22 -4.22
CA VAL A 576 34.74 -20.38 -2.78
C VAL A 576 35.54 -21.64 -2.44
N ASP A 577 35.36 -22.74 -3.18
CA ASP A 577 36.14 -23.95 -3.01
C ASP A 577 37.60 -23.76 -3.43
N ASP A 578 37.84 -23.10 -4.59
CA ASP A 578 39.18 -22.76 -5.06
C ASP A 578 39.92 -21.83 -4.08
N PHE A 579 39.22 -20.83 -3.56
CA PHE A 579 39.73 -19.97 -2.50
C PHE A 579 40.17 -20.78 -1.28
N TYR A 580 39.30 -21.69 -0.82
CA TYR A 580 39.59 -22.55 0.35
C TYR A 580 40.87 -23.38 0.12
N ASN A 581 40.97 -24.02 -1.06
CA ASN A 581 42.11 -24.86 -1.43
C ASN A 581 43.39 -24.03 -1.56
N THR A 582 43.33 -22.86 -2.22
CA THR A 582 44.47 -21.94 -2.40
C THR A 582 45.04 -21.47 -1.05
N VAL A 583 44.16 -21.11 -0.09
CA VAL A 583 44.61 -20.69 1.25
C VAL A 583 45.25 -21.87 2.00
N MET A 584 44.68 -23.08 1.86
CA MET A 584 45.27 -24.28 2.46
C MET A 584 46.67 -24.59 1.91
N GLU A 585 46.82 -24.55 0.58
CA GLU A 585 48.10 -24.84 -0.07
C GLU A 585 49.22 -23.80 0.25
N LYS A 586 48.86 -22.51 0.31
CA LYS A 586 49.79 -21.43 0.64
C LYS A 586 50.29 -21.46 2.09
N ASN A 587 49.60 -22.15 3.01
CA ASN A 587 49.88 -22.17 4.44
C ASN A 587 50.11 -23.58 4.98
N ALA A 588 50.13 -24.61 4.13
CA ALA A 588 50.61 -25.93 4.40
C ALA A 588 52.13 -26.00 4.33
#